data_5e9f13b74601a0c8506d957df32ccd9e
#
_entry.id   5e9f13b74601a0c8506d957df32ccd9e
#
_cell.length_a   1.000
_cell.length_b   1.000
_cell.length_c   1.000
_cell.angle_alpha   90.00
_cell.angle_beta   90.00
_cell.angle_gamma   90.00
#
_symmetry.space_group_name_H-M   'P 1'
#
loop_
_entity.id
_entity.type
_entity.pdbx_description
1 polymer ?
#
loop_
_entity_poly.entity_id
_entity_poly.type
_entity_poly.pdbx_seq_one_letter_code
_entity_poly.pdbx_strand_id
1 'polypeptide(L)'
;RGCRLGISFPEIYEMQCRAIFEALAQLKKKKIKSAFVEIMIPLVSTEAEIKIMKDLVVNIANEVQKQHKLKIEYMVGTMIELPRAAIKAKEIAKHAEFFSFGTNDLTQTTFGISRDDSGKFLNDYLDNKIFSIDPFVSIDDGVADLVDIAVEKGKSQNKKLKLGICGEHGGDPKSIEFCSK
;
A
#
# COMPACT_ATOMS: atom_id res chain seq x y z
N ARG A 1 -5.06 -9.66 10.05
CA ARG A 1 -4.06 -8.62 9.81
C ARG A 1 -4.58 -7.58 8.81
N GLY A 2 -3.91 -6.44 8.73
CA GLY A 2 -4.22 -5.39 7.78
C GLY A 2 -5.61 -4.80 7.94
N CYS A 3 -6.27 -4.38 6.86
CA CYS A 3 -7.59 -3.75 6.89
C CYS A 3 -8.66 -4.63 7.54
N ARG A 4 -8.54 -5.96 7.47
CA ARG A 4 -9.49 -6.90 8.11
C ARG A 4 -9.49 -6.75 9.63
N LEU A 5 -8.31 -6.55 10.24
CA LEU A 5 -8.20 -6.25 11.66
C LEU A 5 -8.88 -4.91 11.99
N GLY A 6 -8.63 -3.88 11.17
CA GLY A 6 -9.23 -2.56 11.36
C GLY A 6 -10.75 -2.53 11.14
N ILE A 7 -11.29 -3.42 10.31
CA ILE A 7 -12.76 -3.58 10.14
C ILE A 7 -13.38 -4.33 11.30
N SER A 8 -12.72 -5.38 11.82
CA SER A 8 -13.22 -6.17 12.93
C SER A 8 -13.06 -5.50 14.30
N PHE A 9 -12.01 -4.68 14.44
CA PHE A 9 -11.66 -3.95 15.68
C PHE A 9 -11.27 -2.50 15.30
N PRO A 10 -12.27 -1.67 14.92
CA PRO A 10 -12.02 -0.33 14.38
C PRO A 10 -11.28 0.58 15.38
N GLU A 11 -11.48 0.38 16.68
CA GLU A 11 -10.83 1.14 17.76
C GLU A 11 -9.30 1.13 17.66
N ILE A 12 -8.69 0.08 17.11
CA ILE A 12 -7.24 -0.01 16.91
C ILE A 12 -6.79 1.02 15.87
N TYR A 13 -7.48 1.08 14.73
CA TYR A 13 -7.15 2.03 13.66
C TYR A 13 -7.57 3.46 14.02
N GLU A 14 -8.68 3.63 14.74
CA GLU A 14 -9.10 4.92 15.27
C GLU A 14 -8.00 5.51 16.18
N MET A 15 -7.49 4.73 17.11
CA MET A 15 -6.41 5.14 18.01
C MET A 15 -5.15 5.51 17.23
N GLN A 16 -4.74 4.69 16.26
CA GLN A 16 -3.55 4.96 15.44
C GLN A 16 -3.71 6.22 14.57
N CYS A 17 -4.83 6.36 13.87
CA CYS A 17 -5.13 7.56 13.07
C CYS A 17 -5.18 8.80 13.92
N ARG A 18 -5.82 8.74 15.09
CA ARG A 18 -5.88 9.85 16.04
C ARG A 18 -4.49 10.27 16.49
N ALA A 19 -3.64 9.33 16.87
CA ALA A 19 -2.27 9.63 17.27
C ALA A 19 -1.47 10.35 16.16
N ILE A 20 -1.63 9.90 14.90
CA ILE A 20 -0.97 10.52 13.75
C ILE A 20 -1.48 11.95 13.53
N PHE A 21 -2.80 12.15 13.52
CA PHE A 21 -3.39 13.48 13.28
C PHE A 21 -3.15 14.44 14.44
N GLU A 22 -3.13 13.97 15.69
CA GLU A 22 -2.76 14.78 16.85
C GLU A 22 -1.30 15.24 16.78
N ALA A 23 -0.37 14.35 16.40
CA ALA A 23 1.02 14.72 16.17
C ALA A 23 1.14 15.79 15.07
N LEU A 24 0.42 15.62 13.95
CA LEU A 24 0.42 16.57 12.86
C LEU A 24 -0.19 17.93 13.27
N ALA A 25 -1.25 17.91 14.08
CA ALA A 25 -1.84 19.14 14.65
C ALA A 25 -0.85 19.90 15.55
N GLN A 26 -0.07 19.18 16.37
CA GLN A 26 0.98 19.78 17.19
C GLN A 26 2.09 20.41 16.35
N LEU A 27 2.53 19.74 15.28
CA LEU A 27 3.54 20.27 14.36
C LEU A 27 3.05 21.55 13.66
N LYS A 28 1.79 21.58 13.22
CA LYS A 28 1.18 22.77 12.63
C LYS A 28 1.07 23.92 13.60
N LYS A 29 0.72 23.68 14.88
CA LYS A 29 0.75 24.71 15.93
C LYS A 29 2.15 25.30 16.15
N LYS A 30 3.20 24.48 15.99
CA LYS A 30 4.60 24.92 16.01
C LYS A 30 5.06 25.60 14.71
N LYS A 31 4.12 25.85 13.77
CA LYS A 31 4.37 26.47 12.45
C LYS A 31 5.28 25.66 11.51
N ILE A 32 5.41 24.37 11.74
CA ILE A 32 6.12 23.46 10.83
C ILE A 32 5.17 23.14 9.66
N LYS A 33 5.39 23.81 8.52
CA LYS A 33 4.51 23.73 7.34
C LYS A 33 4.78 22.51 6.46
N SER A 34 5.97 21.92 6.52
CA SER A 34 6.39 20.81 5.66
C SER A 34 5.85 19.44 6.07
N ALA A 35 5.19 19.35 7.23
CA ALA A 35 4.63 18.10 7.69
C ALA A 35 3.36 17.76 6.90
N PHE A 36 3.42 16.63 6.18
CA PHE A 36 2.33 16.05 5.41
C PHE A 36 2.24 14.55 5.72
N VAL A 37 1.04 14.00 5.75
CA VAL A 37 0.80 12.60 6.11
C VAL A 37 0.06 11.88 4.98
N GLU A 38 0.55 10.70 4.67
CA GLU A 38 -0.08 9.72 3.77
C GLU A 38 -0.47 8.50 4.60
N ILE A 39 -1.78 8.28 4.76
CA ILE A 39 -2.31 7.13 5.49
C ILE A 39 -2.49 6.00 4.48
N MET A 40 -1.75 4.92 4.65
CA MET A 40 -1.76 3.76 3.77
C MET A 40 -2.50 2.59 4.43
N ILE A 41 -3.57 2.12 3.81
CA ILE A 41 -4.37 0.99 4.28
C ILE A 41 -3.77 -0.31 3.71
N PRO A 42 -3.32 -1.25 4.54
CA PRO A 42 -2.69 -2.49 4.08
C PRO A 42 -3.71 -3.57 3.76
N LEU A 43 -3.33 -4.53 2.91
CA LEU A 43 -4.06 -5.77 2.57
C LEU A 43 -5.49 -5.57 2.05
N VAL A 44 -5.73 -4.45 1.38
CA VAL A 44 -7.02 -4.20 0.72
C VAL A 44 -7.16 -5.12 -0.49
N SER A 45 -8.30 -5.77 -0.59
CA SER A 45 -8.65 -6.64 -1.72
C SER A 45 -9.92 -6.22 -2.45
N THR A 46 -10.75 -5.37 -1.81
CA THR A 46 -12.04 -4.94 -2.35
C THR A 46 -12.25 -3.44 -2.24
N GLU A 47 -13.15 -2.91 -3.10
CA GLU A 47 -13.60 -1.51 -3.02
C GLU A 47 -14.25 -1.19 -1.67
N ALA A 48 -15.03 -2.13 -1.13
CA ALA A 48 -15.72 -1.94 0.15
C ALA A 48 -14.73 -1.80 1.33
N GLU A 49 -13.66 -2.60 1.35
CA GLU A 49 -12.63 -2.50 2.39
C GLU A 49 -11.97 -1.13 2.41
N ILE A 50 -11.49 -0.64 1.26
CA ILE A 50 -10.85 0.68 1.22
C ILE A 50 -11.82 1.81 1.56
N LYS A 51 -13.09 1.70 1.13
CA LYS A 51 -14.12 2.69 1.44
C LYS A 51 -14.35 2.78 2.95
N ILE A 52 -14.59 1.65 3.62
CA ILE A 52 -14.83 1.61 5.08
C ILE A 52 -13.64 2.21 5.83
N MET A 53 -12.42 1.79 5.47
CA MET A 53 -11.22 2.27 6.14
C MET A 53 -10.94 3.76 5.87
N LYS A 54 -11.20 4.24 4.64
CA LYS A 54 -11.09 5.67 4.33
C LYS A 54 -12.09 6.51 5.11
N ASP A 55 -13.34 6.05 5.20
CA ASP A 55 -14.38 6.76 5.95
C ASP A 55 -13.99 6.87 7.44
N LEU A 56 -13.41 5.83 8.04
CA LEU A 56 -12.86 5.85 9.39
C LEU A 56 -11.76 6.92 9.53
N VAL A 57 -10.76 6.91 8.65
CA VAL A 57 -9.65 7.87 8.66
C VAL A 57 -10.16 9.31 8.55
N VAL A 58 -11.09 9.55 7.61
CA VAL A 58 -11.68 10.89 7.38
C VAL A 58 -12.46 11.38 8.61
N ASN A 59 -13.22 10.50 9.25
CA ASN A 59 -13.97 10.85 10.46
C ASN A 59 -13.02 11.28 11.58
N ILE A 60 -11.97 10.52 11.86
CA ILE A 60 -10.97 10.86 12.87
C ILE A 60 -10.24 12.17 12.52
N ALA A 61 -9.86 12.36 11.25
CA ALA A 61 -9.25 13.60 10.80
C ALA A 61 -10.15 14.80 11.07
N ASN A 62 -11.45 14.69 10.78
CA ASN A 62 -12.42 15.76 11.01
C ASN A 62 -12.59 16.07 12.49
N GLU A 63 -12.62 15.07 13.36
CA GLU A 63 -12.68 15.26 14.81
C GLU A 63 -11.47 16.04 15.33
N VAL A 64 -10.25 15.62 14.95
CA VAL A 64 -9.00 16.27 15.37
C VAL A 64 -8.93 17.69 14.82
N GLN A 65 -9.31 17.94 13.56
CA GLN A 65 -9.36 19.28 12.97
C GLN A 65 -10.31 20.19 13.73
N LYS A 66 -11.50 19.69 14.10
CA LYS A 66 -12.48 20.43 14.89
C LYS A 66 -11.96 20.75 16.29
N GLN A 67 -11.37 19.77 16.97
CA GLN A 67 -10.81 19.93 18.31
C GLN A 67 -9.69 20.98 18.35
N HIS A 68 -8.79 20.96 17.36
CA HIS A 68 -7.65 21.87 17.30
C HIS A 68 -7.94 23.17 16.54
N LYS A 69 -9.12 23.34 15.93
CA LYS A 69 -9.53 24.49 15.11
C LYS A 69 -8.51 24.81 14.01
N LEU A 70 -8.04 23.77 13.32
CA LEU A 70 -7.06 23.90 12.24
C LEU A 70 -7.38 22.93 11.10
N LYS A 71 -6.90 23.24 9.89
CA LYS A 71 -7.01 22.35 8.73
C LYS A 71 -5.76 21.51 8.62
N ILE A 72 -5.93 20.21 8.43
CA ILE A 72 -4.88 19.23 8.19
C ILE A 72 -4.95 18.77 6.73
N GLU A 73 -3.82 18.75 6.04
CA GLU A 73 -3.69 18.18 4.70
C GLU A 73 -3.08 16.79 4.83
N TYR A 74 -3.71 15.83 4.20
CA TYR A 74 -3.30 14.43 4.21
C TYR A 74 -3.84 13.72 2.96
N MET A 75 -3.33 12.56 2.67
CA MET A 75 -3.86 11.64 1.64
C MET A 75 -4.21 10.30 2.27
N VAL A 76 -5.20 9.63 1.71
CA VAL A 76 -5.53 8.24 2.04
C VAL A 76 -5.37 7.38 0.80
N GLY A 77 -4.57 6.35 0.91
CA GLY A 77 -4.35 5.40 -0.17
C GLY A 77 -4.25 3.99 0.36
N THR A 78 -3.81 3.09 -0.48
CA THR A 78 -3.71 1.68 -0.12
C THR A 78 -2.44 1.05 -0.66
N MET A 79 -2.05 -0.04 -0.04
CA MET A 79 -1.06 -0.94 -0.59
C MET A 79 -1.73 -1.85 -1.64
N ILE A 80 -1.10 -2.00 -2.80
CA ILE A 80 -1.43 -3.04 -3.77
C ILE A 80 -0.42 -4.17 -3.56
N GLU A 81 -0.87 -5.20 -2.88
CA GLU A 81 -0.01 -6.30 -2.43
C GLU A 81 -0.70 -7.68 -2.56
N LEU A 82 -1.88 -7.70 -3.17
CA LEU A 82 -2.63 -8.91 -3.47
C LEU A 82 -2.96 -8.94 -4.97
N PRO A 83 -2.85 -10.08 -5.66
CA PRO A 83 -3.23 -10.20 -7.07
C PRO A 83 -4.65 -9.74 -7.35
N ARG A 84 -5.59 -10.03 -6.44
CA ARG A 84 -6.97 -9.55 -6.55
C ARG A 84 -7.05 -8.03 -6.54
N ALA A 85 -6.27 -7.36 -5.68
CA ALA A 85 -6.23 -5.90 -5.62
C ALA A 85 -5.71 -5.31 -6.93
N ALA A 86 -4.67 -5.89 -7.52
CA ALA A 86 -4.12 -5.48 -8.81
C ALA A 86 -5.17 -5.62 -9.93
N ILE A 87 -5.85 -6.76 -10.02
CA ILE A 87 -6.90 -7.01 -11.01
C ILE A 87 -8.10 -6.06 -10.84
N LYS A 88 -8.41 -5.66 -9.61
CA LYS A 88 -9.54 -4.78 -9.22
C LYS A 88 -9.12 -3.35 -8.89
N ALA A 89 -7.95 -2.93 -9.35
CA ALA A 89 -7.39 -1.62 -9.04
C ALA A 89 -8.26 -0.43 -9.49
N LYS A 90 -9.03 -0.58 -10.57
CA LYS A 90 -9.98 0.46 -11.02
C LYS A 90 -11.03 0.77 -9.96
N GLU A 91 -11.63 -0.24 -9.37
CA GLU A 91 -12.64 -0.09 -8.33
C GLU A 91 -12.04 0.49 -7.05
N ILE A 92 -10.85 0.02 -6.67
CA ILE A 92 -10.13 0.50 -5.48
C ILE A 92 -9.71 1.97 -5.65
N ALA A 93 -9.28 2.37 -6.84
CA ALA A 93 -8.84 3.75 -7.13
C ALA A 93 -9.94 4.82 -7.03
N LYS A 94 -11.22 4.43 -6.94
CA LYS A 94 -12.32 5.37 -6.63
C LYS A 94 -12.17 6.00 -5.26
N HIS A 95 -11.53 5.29 -4.34
CA HIS A 95 -11.39 5.70 -2.95
C HIS A 95 -9.95 5.98 -2.52
N ALA A 96 -8.96 5.60 -3.33
CA ALA A 96 -7.55 5.81 -3.05
C ALA A 96 -6.98 7.02 -3.79
N GLU A 97 -6.15 7.79 -3.09
CA GLU A 97 -5.41 8.93 -3.64
C GLU A 97 -4.00 8.52 -4.08
N PHE A 98 -3.51 7.39 -3.56
CA PHE A 98 -2.27 6.77 -3.99
C PHE A 98 -2.33 5.25 -3.89
N PHE A 99 -1.49 4.59 -4.68
CA PHE A 99 -1.14 3.18 -4.55
C PHE A 99 0.34 3.06 -4.17
N SER A 100 0.63 2.18 -3.21
CA SER A 100 1.98 1.73 -2.90
C SER A 100 2.05 0.23 -3.17
N PHE A 101 2.94 -0.18 -4.08
CA PHE A 101 3.09 -1.59 -4.41
C PHE A 101 3.89 -2.31 -3.33
N GLY A 102 3.22 -3.15 -2.55
CA GLY A 102 3.81 -4.02 -1.52
C GLY A 102 4.35 -5.29 -2.14
N THR A 103 5.50 -5.18 -2.81
CA THR A 103 6.01 -6.24 -3.68
C THR A 103 6.39 -7.53 -2.95
N ASN A 104 6.70 -7.48 -1.66
CA ASN A 104 6.94 -8.69 -0.88
C ASN A 104 5.69 -9.57 -0.76
N ASP A 105 4.58 -9.00 -0.29
CA ASP A 105 3.31 -9.74 -0.17
C ASP A 105 2.72 -10.05 -1.55
N LEU A 106 2.90 -9.18 -2.54
CA LEU A 106 2.46 -9.44 -3.91
C LEU A 106 3.21 -10.65 -4.50
N THR A 107 4.53 -10.75 -4.30
CA THR A 107 5.33 -11.90 -4.72
C THR A 107 4.86 -13.17 -4.00
N GLN A 108 4.74 -13.15 -2.67
CA GLN A 108 4.27 -14.29 -1.90
C GLN A 108 2.92 -14.82 -2.39
N THR A 109 1.98 -13.93 -2.63
CA THR A 109 0.61 -14.30 -3.01
C THR A 109 0.48 -14.69 -4.48
N THR A 110 1.32 -14.14 -5.35
CA THR A 110 1.35 -14.51 -6.78
C THR A 110 1.92 -15.90 -6.97
N PHE A 111 3.03 -16.22 -6.29
CA PHE A 111 3.64 -17.55 -6.34
C PHE A 111 2.97 -18.57 -5.42
N GLY A 112 2.15 -18.14 -4.45
CA GLY A 112 1.60 -19.01 -3.42
C GLY A 112 2.68 -19.56 -2.47
N ILE A 113 3.74 -18.79 -2.22
CA ILE A 113 4.85 -19.16 -1.34
C ILE A 113 4.94 -18.21 -0.16
N SER A 114 5.37 -18.73 0.99
CA SER A 114 5.73 -17.90 2.14
C SER A 114 7.21 -17.59 2.11
N ARG A 115 7.57 -16.34 2.35
CA ARG A 115 8.96 -15.92 2.49
C ARG A 115 9.68 -16.67 3.62
N ASP A 116 8.97 -16.96 4.71
CA ASP A 116 9.51 -17.69 5.86
C ASP A 116 9.85 -19.16 5.52
N ASP A 117 9.14 -19.74 4.54
CA ASP A 117 9.35 -21.12 4.08
C ASP A 117 10.27 -21.22 2.85
N SER A 118 10.49 -20.15 2.13
CA SER A 118 11.22 -20.13 0.87
C SER A 118 12.65 -20.68 1.00
N GLY A 119 13.32 -20.43 2.12
CA GLY A 119 14.66 -20.94 2.40
C GLY A 119 14.78 -22.47 2.39
N LYS A 120 13.67 -23.22 2.43
CA LYS A 120 13.67 -24.69 2.42
C LYS A 120 13.80 -25.28 1.00
N PHE A 121 13.42 -24.54 -0.04
CA PHE A 121 13.39 -25.06 -1.41
C PHE A 121 13.97 -24.10 -2.46
N LEU A 122 14.16 -22.84 -2.12
CA LEU A 122 14.57 -21.81 -3.08
C LEU A 122 15.92 -22.10 -3.73
N ASN A 123 16.89 -22.63 -2.96
CA ASN A 123 18.19 -23.01 -3.49
C ASN A 123 18.05 -24.13 -4.55
N ASP A 124 17.21 -25.13 -4.29
CA ASP A 124 16.96 -26.20 -5.26
C ASP A 124 16.33 -25.68 -6.54
N TYR A 125 15.45 -24.67 -6.44
CA TYR A 125 14.81 -24.03 -7.58
C TYR A 125 15.79 -23.21 -8.42
N LEU A 126 16.74 -22.54 -7.78
CA LEU A 126 17.80 -21.78 -8.45
C LEU A 126 18.82 -22.74 -9.11
N ASP A 127 19.26 -23.78 -8.40
CA ASP A 127 20.22 -24.77 -8.90
C ASP A 127 19.66 -25.56 -10.09
N ASN A 128 18.39 -25.89 -10.07
CA ASN A 128 17.68 -26.55 -11.16
C ASN A 128 17.19 -25.57 -12.26
N LYS A 129 17.50 -24.27 -12.14
CA LYS A 129 17.12 -23.21 -13.10
C LYS A 129 15.60 -23.11 -13.31
N ILE A 130 14.79 -23.46 -12.30
CA ILE A 130 13.35 -23.23 -12.28
C ILE A 130 13.10 -21.72 -12.10
N PHE A 131 13.82 -21.10 -11.17
CA PHE A 131 13.93 -19.65 -11.09
C PHE A 131 15.29 -19.21 -11.64
N SER A 132 15.30 -18.14 -12.43
CA SER A 132 16.53 -17.53 -12.92
C SER A 132 17.19 -16.65 -11.86
N ILE A 133 16.37 -16.12 -10.94
CA ILE A 133 16.76 -15.25 -9.83
C ILE A 133 15.77 -15.44 -8.68
N ASP A 134 16.20 -15.13 -7.48
CA ASP A 134 15.31 -15.12 -6.31
C ASP A 134 14.21 -14.06 -6.50
N PRO A 135 12.91 -14.44 -6.54
CA PRO A 135 11.80 -13.52 -6.76
C PRO A 135 11.59 -12.53 -5.60
N PHE A 136 12.24 -12.72 -4.45
CA PHE A 136 12.25 -11.76 -3.35
C PHE A 136 13.38 -10.73 -3.44
N VAL A 137 14.37 -10.96 -4.28
CA VAL A 137 15.49 -10.03 -4.53
C VAL A 137 15.18 -9.10 -5.70
N SER A 138 14.72 -9.66 -6.82
CA SER A 138 14.36 -8.89 -8.02
C SER A 138 12.93 -9.22 -8.43
N ILE A 139 12.21 -8.21 -8.90
CA ILE A 139 10.80 -8.37 -9.30
C ILE A 139 10.69 -9.39 -10.44
N ASP A 140 9.83 -10.37 -10.24
CA ASP A 140 9.49 -11.38 -11.25
C ASP A 140 8.55 -10.79 -12.30
N ASP A 141 8.59 -11.32 -13.53
CA ASP A 141 7.79 -10.81 -14.65
C ASP A 141 6.28 -10.98 -14.41
N GLY A 142 5.83 -12.09 -13.82
CA GLY A 142 4.42 -12.27 -13.46
C GLY A 142 3.94 -11.30 -12.36
N VAL A 143 4.83 -10.91 -11.45
CA VAL A 143 4.56 -9.86 -10.46
C VAL A 143 4.54 -8.48 -11.12
N ALA A 144 5.47 -8.24 -12.05
CA ALA A 144 5.54 -7.03 -12.84
C ALA A 144 4.26 -6.81 -13.67
N ASP A 145 3.74 -7.86 -14.33
CA ASP A 145 2.47 -7.80 -15.05
C ASP A 145 1.30 -7.37 -14.16
N LEU A 146 1.25 -7.85 -12.92
CA LEU A 146 0.22 -7.43 -11.97
C LEU A 146 0.37 -5.95 -11.57
N VAL A 147 1.60 -5.47 -11.44
CA VAL A 147 1.88 -4.04 -11.19
C VAL A 147 1.38 -3.21 -12.37
N ASP A 148 1.72 -3.58 -13.60
CA ASP A 148 1.28 -2.87 -14.82
C ASP A 148 -0.25 -2.84 -14.95
N ILE A 149 -0.92 -3.97 -14.74
CA ILE A 149 -2.39 -4.05 -14.71
C ILE A 149 -2.96 -3.07 -13.67
N ALA A 150 -2.38 -3.01 -12.48
CA ALA A 150 -2.86 -2.12 -11.43
C ALA A 150 -2.62 -0.64 -11.75
N VAL A 151 -1.48 -0.30 -12.35
CA VAL A 151 -1.16 1.05 -12.81
C VAL A 151 -2.15 1.50 -13.86
N GLU A 152 -2.33 0.71 -14.93
CA GLU A 152 -3.25 1.03 -16.03
C GLU A 152 -4.68 1.24 -15.50
N LYS A 153 -5.21 0.27 -14.75
CA LYS A 153 -6.57 0.33 -14.22
C LYS A 153 -6.75 1.45 -13.21
N GLY A 154 -5.78 1.65 -12.31
CA GLY A 154 -5.80 2.72 -11.32
C GLY A 154 -5.80 4.10 -11.98
N LYS A 155 -4.89 4.34 -12.93
CA LYS A 155 -4.81 5.59 -13.69
C LYS A 155 -5.99 5.82 -14.60
N SER A 156 -6.62 4.77 -15.15
CA SER A 156 -7.85 4.91 -15.95
C SER A 156 -9.00 5.49 -15.12
N GLN A 157 -9.06 5.19 -13.81
CA GLN A 157 -10.07 5.71 -12.89
C GLN A 157 -9.69 7.05 -12.30
N ASN A 158 -8.43 7.20 -11.89
CA ASN A 158 -7.91 8.41 -11.25
C ASN A 158 -6.59 8.84 -11.90
N LYS A 159 -6.66 9.77 -12.84
CA LYS A 159 -5.47 10.28 -13.56
C LYS A 159 -4.41 10.90 -12.63
N LYS A 160 -4.84 11.41 -11.44
CA LYS A 160 -3.95 12.01 -10.44
C LYS A 160 -3.44 11.01 -9.39
N LEU A 161 -3.80 9.72 -9.53
CA LEU A 161 -3.37 8.69 -8.60
C LEU A 161 -1.84 8.71 -8.47
N LYS A 162 -1.34 8.95 -7.25
CA LYS A 162 0.08 8.85 -6.96
C LYS A 162 0.47 7.37 -6.90
N LEU A 163 1.61 7.03 -7.46
CA LEU A 163 2.15 5.67 -7.45
C LEU A 163 3.48 5.64 -6.71
N GLY A 164 3.72 4.58 -5.98
CA GLY A 164 4.96 4.33 -5.27
C GLY A 164 5.19 2.84 -5.10
N ILE A 165 6.42 2.45 -4.83
CA ILE A 165 6.81 1.10 -4.50
C ILE A 165 7.34 1.07 -3.07
N CYS A 166 7.06 0.01 -2.35
CA CYS A 166 7.65 -0.31 -1.06
C CYS A 166 8.06 -1.78 -1.02
N GLY A 167 8.91 -2.11 -0.07
CA GLY A 167 9.52 -3.44 0.02
C GLY A 167 10.94 -3.46 -0.54
N GLU A 168 11.54 -4.65 -0.53
CA GLU A 168 12.97 -4.80 -0.85
C GLU A 168 13.29 -4.53 -2.31
N HIS A 169 12.35 -4.81 -3.22
CA HIS A 169 12.49 -4.52 -4.64
C HIS A 169 12.72 -3.02 -4.94
N GLY A 170 12.27 -2.13 -4.06
CA GLY A 170 12.56 -0.69 -4.16
C GLY A 170 14.05 -0.33 -4.02
N GLY A 171 14.89 -1.27 -3.56
CA GLY A 171 16.35 -1.14 -3.49
C GLY A 171 17.11 -1.91 -4.58
N ASP A 172 16.43 -2.74 -5.37
CA ASP A 172 17.06 -3.53 -6.43
C ASP A 172 17.14 -2.74 -7.75
N PRO A 173 18.32 -2.62 -8.38
CA PRO A 173 18.49 -1.83 -9.61
C PRO A 173 17.60 -2.27 -10.77
N LYS A 174 17.38 -3.57 -10.96
CA LYS A 174 16.53 -4.09 -12.05
C LYS A 174 15.07 -3.75 -11.80
N SER A 175 14.62 -3.91 -10.57
CA SER A 175 13.25 -3.57 -10.18
C SER A 175 13.00 -2.06 -10.27
N ILE A 176 13.99 -1.23 -9.92
CA ILE A 176 13.91 0.23 -10.09
C ILE A 176 13.83 0.62 -11.57
N GLU A 177 14.62 -0.04 -12.43
CA GLU A 177 14.56 0.18 -13.88
C GLU A 177 13.15 -0.12 -14.43
N PHE A 178 12.54 -1.22 -13.99
CA PHE A 178 11.14 -1.54 -14.34
C PHE A 178 10.18 -0.44 -13.86
N CYS A 179 10.26 -0.03 -12.61
CA CYS A 179 9.36 0.98 -12.02
C CYS A 179 9.53 2.40 -12.57
N SER A 180 10.61 2.68 -13.29
CA SER A 180 10.90 4.00 -13.87
C SER A 180 10.29 4.22 -15.26
N LYS A 181 9.72 3.19 -15.85
CA LYS A 181 9.02 3.24 -17.15
C LYS A 181 7.60 3.75 -17.00
#